data_fd280a18c5bbcf0ed26d42c285865444
#
_entry.id   fd280a18c5bbcf0ed26d42c285865444
#
_cell.length_a   1.000
_cell.length_b   1.000
_cell.length_c   1.000
_cell.angle_alpha   90.00
_cell.angle_beta   90.00
_cell.angle_gamma   90.00
#
_symmetry.space_group_name_H-M   'P 1'
#
loop_
_entity.id
_entity.type
_entity.pdbx_description
1 polymer ?
#
loop_
_entity_poly.entity_id
_entity_poly.type
_entity_poly.pdbx_seq_one_letter_code
_entity_poly.pdbx_strand_id
1 'polypeptide(L)'
;MTKARDLANLISGGFTEADIPNLSASKITSGTFADARIAASNVSQHAQSFDDNKIINDISTLGLRVHTQENLNASNTNSASFDVFQDSSGITNLTNVARNDAEYISSVATSSTSALAVNHSNYTSYVSSFNTRANASGSLDTSWGSGNEMPVQDTNGSDTSGTYNVNALGLLMFNEDATSNVNSNIWQDGGSTFNFYYGSGNGGDATYFFHFGAGTTTGFTPNGAINLRMRNGGGSVTHTYAYGIPSSGGTAALLSTIHTGSPSHGSSISSTISNSTSYPTIAISQRMSGNNWMGFDDLEINGTIQTQSTSATGSFEGATITAGASTSKMGAVITYQDNAGTNTLNTDIILKLSADNGSNYSTATLTALPDFATGIKMAKVNDLSVTAGTSLKYKIEFANQASGSKEARIRG
;
A
#
# COMPACT_ATOMS: atom_id res chain seq x y z
N MET A 1 -1.59 37.25 -58.26
CA MET A 1 -2.44 36.10 -58.69
C MET A 1 -3.86 36.45 -58.34
N THR A 2 -4.78 36.21 -59.26
CA THR A 2 -6.17 36.63 -59.05
C THR A 2 -6.93 35.59 -58.23
N LYS A 3 -7.81 36.00 -57.31
CA LYS A 3 -8.69 35.15 -56.53
C LYS A 3 -9.46 34.09 -57.33
N ALA A 4 -9.68 34.35 -58.64
CA ALA A 4 -10.30 33.39 -59.56
C ALA A 4 -9.42 32.16 -59.88
N ARG A 5 -8.07 32.32 -59.92
CA ARG A 5 -7.14 31.21 -60.12
C ARG A 5 -7.03 30.34 -58.87
N ASP A 6 -7.06 30.97 -57.69
CA ASP A 6 -7.00 30.26 -56.41
C ASP A 6 -8.28 29.42 -56.22
N LEU A 7 -9.43 29.98 -56.59
CA LEU A 7 -10.70 29.24 -56.57
C LEU A 7 -10.73 28.08 -57.58
N ALA A 8 -10.17 28.32 -58.81
CA ALA A 8 -10.10 27.26 -59.84
C ALA A 8 -9.18 26.10 -59.41
N ASN A 9 -8.05 26.42 -58.74
CA ASN A 9 -7.14 25.41 -58.21
C ASN A 9 -7.79 24.62 -57.06
N LEU A 10 -8.56 25.26 -56.21
CA LEU A 10 -9.29 24.62 -55.13
C LEU A 10 -10.35 23.65 -55.65
N ILE A 11 -11.07 24.04 -56.74
CA ILE A 11 -12.09 23.21 -57.36
C ILE A 11 -11.48 22.05 -58.15
N SER A 12 -10.37 22.26 -58.87
CA SER A 12 -9.73 21.24 -59.68
C SER A 12 -8.86 20.26 -58.92
N GLY A 13 -8.30 20.67 -57.80
CA GLY A 13 -7.47 19.81 -56.90
C GLY A 13 -8.25 18.97 -55.89
N GLY A 14 -9.54 19.21 -55.79
CA GLY A 14 -10.38 18.65 -54.70
C GLY A 14 -10.15 19.37 -53.37
N PHE A 15 -11.16 19.44 -52.56
CA PHE A 15 -11.09 19.97 -51.19
C PHE A 15 -10.40 18.95 -50.28
N THR A 16 -9.22 19.30 -49.79
CA THR A 16 -8.48 18.48 -48.87
C THR A 16 -8.67 19.00 -47.43
N GLU A 17 -8.37 18.18 -46.42
CA GLU A 17 -8.43 18.57 -45.01
C GLU A 17 -7.53 19.77 -44.71
N ALA A 18 -6.41 19.94 -45.45
CA ALA A 18 -5.48 21.05 -45.30
C ALA A 18 -6.04 22.39 -45.81
N ASP A 19 -7.08 22.34 -46.67
CA ASP A 19 -7.71 23.55 -47.26
C ASP A 19 -8.79 24.13 -46.30
N ILE A 20 -9.13 23.42 -45.24
CA ILE A 20 -10.13 23.85 -44.25
C ILE A 20 -9.41 24.57 -43.14
N PRO A 21 -9.55 25.89 -42.97
CA PRO A 21 -8.99 26.58 -41.83
C PRO A 21 -9.57 26.01 -40.51
N ASN A 22 -8.75 25.95 -39.47
CA ASN A 22 -9.24 25.63 -38.13
C ASN A 22 -10.38 26.58 -37.74
N LEU A 23 -11.60 26.04 -37.67
CA LEU A 23 -12.78 26.80 -37.26
C LEU A 23 -12.81 26.89 -35.72
N SER A 24 -12.93 28.10 -35.20
CA SER A 24 -13.22 28.27 -33.78
C SER A 24 -14.57 27.59 -33.46
N ALA A 25 -14.64 26.87 -32.35
CA ALA A 25 -15.85 26.21 -31.85
C ALA A 25 -17.05 27.19 -31.72
N SER A 26 -16.77 28.49 -31.50
CA SER A 26 -17.79 29.56 -31.44
C SER A 26 -18.53 29.80 -32.77
N LYS A 27 -18.01 29.27 -33.89
CA LYS A 27 -18.64 29.36 -35.21
C LYS A 27 -19.54 28.19 -35.57
N ILE A 28 -19.58 27.18 -34.72
CA ILE A 28 -20.45 26.02 -34.90
C ILE A 28 -21.72 26.27 -34.10
N THR A 29 -22.71 26.86 -34.74
CA THR A 29 -23.94 27.32 -34.06
C THR A 29 -25.12 26.35 -34.23
N SER A 30 -24.99 25.32 -35.04
CA SER A 30 -26.01 24.28 -35.24
C SER A 30 -25.42 23.01 -35.85
N GLY A 31 -26.09 21.90 -35.64
CA GLY A 31 -25.73 20.59 -36.16
C GLY A 31 -25.36 19.59 -35.05
N THR A 32 -25.21 18.31 -35.44
CA THR A 32 -24.76 17.24 -34.55
C THR A 32 -23.41 16.72 -35.02
N PHE A 33 -22.51 16.49 -34.08
CA PHE A 33 -21.26 15.76 -34.35
C PHE A 33 -21.48 14.28 -34.13
N ALA A 34 -20.96 13.44 -35.03
CA ALA A 34 -20.91 12.01 -34.74
C ALA A 34 -20.00 11.72 -33.56
N ASP A 35 -20.36 10.77 -32.71
CA ASP A 35 -19.64 10.42 -31.48
C ASP A 35 -18.16 10.14 -31.70
N ALA A 36 -17.80 9.52 -32.85
CA ALA A 36 -16.41 9.26 -33.23
C ALA A 36 -15.55 10.51 -33.48
N ARG A 37 -16.17 11.69 -33.54
CA ARG A 37 -15.48 12.98 -33.77
C ARG A 37 -15.29 13.80 -32.51
N ILE A 38 -15.80 13.33 -31.38
CA ILE A 38 -15.63 13.97 -30.09
C ILE A 38 -14.78 13.03 -29.25
N ALA A 39 -13.55 13.47 -28.93
CA ALA A 39 -12.69 12.67 -28.07
C ALA A 39 -13.37 12.47 -26.70
N ALA A 40 -13.30 11.25 -26.16
CA ALA A 40 -13.87 10.92 -24.85
C ALA A 40 -13.41 11.85 -23.73
N SER A 41 -12.17 12.38 -23.83
CA SER A 41 -11.62 13.38 -22.91
C SER A 41 -12.37 14.72 -22.93
N ASN A 42 -13.00 15.08 -24.07
CA ASN A 42 -13.76 16.33 -24.18
C ASN A 42 -15.19 16.17 -23.67
N VAL A 43 -15.70 14.96 -23.65
CA VAL A 43 -17.03 14.64 -23.09
C VAL A 43 -16.94 14.44 -21.59
N SER A 44 -15.81 13.97 -21.07
CA SER A 44 -15.60 13.75 -19.65
C SER A 44 -15.70 15.05 -18.79
N GLN A 45 -15.42 16.21 -19.41
CA GLN A 45 -15.65 17.50 -18.73
C GLN A 45 -17.13 17.79 -18.45
N HIS A 46 -18.03 17.25 -19.24
CA HIS A 46 -19.47 17.34 -19.00
C HIS A 46 -19.99 16.17 -18.15
N ALA A 47 -19.33 15.01 -18.25
CA ALA A 47 -19.65 13.84 -17.44
C ALA A 47 -19.17 13.96 -15.98
N GLN A 48 -18.18 14.84 -15.70
CA GLN A 48 -17.70 15.07 -14.33
C GLN A 48 -18.76 15.69 -13.39
N SER A 49 -19.85 16.22 -13.95
CA SER A 49 -21.01 16.68 -13.14
C SER A 49 -22.06 15.59 -12.94
N PHE A 50 -21.89 14.41 -13.55
CA PHE A 50 -22.81 13.31 -13.47
C PHE A 50 -22.20 12.20 -12.64
N ASP A 51 -22.44 12.21 -11.35
CA ASP A 51 -22.07 11.14 -10.45
C ASP A 51 -23.18 10.09 -10.44
N ASP A 52 -23.00 9.05 -11.27
CA ASP A 52 -23.97 7.94 -11.37
C ASP A 52 -24.19 7.28 -10.01
N ASN A 53 -23.14 7.17 -9.18
CA ASN A 53 -23.24 6.61 -7.84
C ASN A 53 -24.08 7.51 -6.94
N LYS A 54 -23.93 8.83 -7.06
CA LYS A 54 -24.73 9.79 -6.31
C LYS A 54 -26.22 9.69 -6.69
N ILE A 55 -26.53 9.57 -7.98
CA ILE A 55 -27.93 9.41 -8.42
C ILE A 55 -28.52 8.09 -7.92
N ILE A 56 -27.78 7.00 -8.03
CA ILE A 56 -28.21 5.68 -7.53
C ILE A 56 -28.45 5.75 -6.02
N ASN A 57 -27.56 6.39 -5.28
CA ASN A 57 -27.68 6.52 -3.83
C ASN A 57 -28.78 7.49 -3.43
N ASP A 58 -28.99 8.60 -4.16
CA ASP A 58 -30.09 9.52 -3.94
C ASP A 58 -31.45 8.84 -4.20
N ILE A 59 -31.56 8.04 -5.26
CA ILE A 59 -32.76 7.23 -5.55
C ILE A 59 -32.95 6.15 -4.49
N SER A 60 -31.90 5.49 -4.08
CA SER A 60 -31.92 4.47 -3.03
C SER A 60 -32.35 5.06 -1.68
N THR A 61 -31.82 6.21 -1.34
CA THR A 61 -32.17 6.96 -0.14
C THR A 61 -33.66 7.40 -0.20
N LEU A 62 -34.11 7.90 -1.35
CA LEU A 62 -35.49 8.27 -1.55
C LEU A 62 -36.40 7.04 -1.42
N GLY A 63 -36.03 5.90 -2.04
CA GLY A 63 -36.77 4.66 -1.94
C GLY A 63 -36.89 4.17 -0.49
N LEU A 64 -35.78 4.21 0.25
CA LEU A 64 -35.78 3.85 1.68
C LEU A 64 -36.62 4.79 2.51
N ARG A 65 -36.58 6.11 2.25
CA ARG A 65 -37.41 7.11 2.93
C ARG A 65 -38.90 6.93 2.60
N VAL A 66 -39.27 6.68 1.34
CA VAL A 66 -40.63 6.39 0.92
C VAL A 66 -41.15 5.14 1.58
N HIS A 67 -40.38 4.05 1.53
CA HIS A 67 -40.74 2.78 2.17
C HIS A 67 -40.93 2.93 3.69
N THR A 68 -40.05 3.71 4.33
CA THR A 68 -40.17 4.01 5.76
C THR A 68 -41.46 4.86 6.02
N GLN A 69 -41.76 5.85 5.17
CA GLN A 69 -42.98 6.66 5.31
C GLN A 69 -44.27 5.86 5.06
N GLU A 70 -44.25 4.95 4.09
CA GLU A 70 -45.37 4.03 3.86
C GLU A 70 -45.63 3.13 5.08
N ASN A 71 -44.58 2.74 5.79
CA ASN A 71 -44.67 1.90 6.99
C ASN A 71 -44.78 2.70 8.31
N LEU A 72 -44.58 4.04 8.30
CA LEU A 72 -44.70 4.89 9.49
C LEU A 72 -46.12 4.85 10.12
N ASN A 73 -47.15 4.56 9.33
CA ASN A 73 -48.51 4.37 9.86
C ASN A 73 -48.67 3.05 10.65
N ALA A 74 -47.68 2.13 10.54
CA ALA A 74 -47.63 0.84 11.24
C ALA A 74 -46.64 0.83 12.40
N SER A 75 -45.74 1.83 12.51
CA SER A 75 -44.72 1.90 13.54
C SER A 75 -44.76 3.25 14.25
N ASN A 76 -45.02 3.20 15.55
CA ASN A 76 -45.01 4.38 16.43
C ASN A 76 -43.56 4.80 16.71
N THR A 77 -42.88 5.39 15.70
CA THR A 77 -41.49 5.82 15.82
C THR A 77 -41.37 7.25 16.23
N ASN A 78 -40.70 7.53 17.36
CA ASN A 78 -40.48 8.89 17.85
C ASN A 78 -39.41 9.65 17.05
N SER A 79 -38.61 8.97 16.27
CA SER A 79 -37.54 9.54 15.43
C SER A 79 -37.09 8.54 14.37
N ALA A 80 -36.69 9.04 13.21
CA ALA A 80 -36.00 8.29 12.17
C ALA A 80 -34.86 9.14 11.58
N SER A 81 -33.74 8.51 11.27
CA SER A 81 -32.59 9.12 10.61
C SER A 81 -32.03 8.18 9.54
N PHE A 82 -31.48 8.79 8.52
CA PHE A 82 -30.85 8.08 7.41
C PHE A 82 -29.46 8.68 7.17
N ASP A 83 -28.47 7.84 6.98
CA ASP A 83 -27.13 8.23 6.57
C ASP A 83 -26.69 7.31 5.44
N VAL A 84 -26.27 7.87 4.33
CA VAL A 84 -25.77 7.18 3.15
C VAL A 84 -24.31 7.51 2.88
N PHE A 85 -23.62 8.11 3.86
CA PHE A 85 -22.20 8.41 3.84
C PHE A 85 -21.73 9.28 2.66
N GLN A 86 -22.59 10.15 2.16
CA GLN A 86 -22.23 11.13 1.12
C GLN A 86 -21.07 12.03 1.54
N ASP A 87 -21.03 12.36 2.82
CA ASP A 87 -19.96 13.11 3.46
C ASP A 87 -19.64 12.52 4.84
N SER A 88 -18.84 13.21 5.62
CA SER A 88 -18.46 12.77 6.96
C SER A 88 -19.30 13.37 8.08
N SER A 89 -20.32 14.16 7.78
CA SER A 89 -21.10 14.90 8.79
C SER A 89 -21.91 14.00 9.73
N GLY A 90 -22.36 12.85 9.20
CA GLY A 90 -23.11 11.84 9.96
C GLY A 90 -22.23 10.84 10.72
N ILE A 91 -20.91 10.94 10.65
CA ILE A 91 -19.97 9.93 11.13
C ILE A 91 -19.07 10.51 12.21
N THR A 92 -18.86 9.73 13.26
CA THR A 92 -17.95 10.08 14.37
C THR A 92 -17.09 8.87 14.77
N ASN A 93 -16.02 9.10 15.52
CA ASN A 93 -15.22 8.05 16.17
C ASN A 93 -14.77 6.93 15.24
N LEU A 94 -14.15 7.29 14.10
CA LEU A 94 -13.59 6.32 13.17
C LEU A 94 -12.33 5.68 13.78
N THR A 95 -12.34 4.36 13.89
CA THR A 95 -11.18 3.57 14.35
C THR A 95 -10.90 2.48 13.32
N ASN A 96 -9.74 2.53 12.66
CA ASN A 96 -9.33 1.59 11.62
C ASN A 96 -10.36 1.40 10.50
N VAL A 97 -11.10 2.43 10.19
CA VAL A 97 -12.06 2.50 9.09
C VAL A 97 -11.90 3.82 8.35
N ALA A 98 -12.29 3.83 7.10
CA ALA A 98 -12.34 5.05 6.31
C ALA A 98 -13.67 5.13 5.55
N ARG A 99 -14.19 6.35 5.44
CA ARG A 99 -15.23 6.70 4.47
C ARG A 99 -14.56 6.87 3.10
N ASN A 100 -15.19 6.34 2.09
CA ASN A 100 -14.76 6.47 0.70
C ASN A 100 -15.73 7.41 -0.05
N ASP A 101 -15.21 8.16 -1.03
CA ASP A 101 -16.02 9.08 -1.85
C ASP A 101 -17.05 8.35 -2.73
N ALA A 102 -16.95 7.05 -2.90
CA ALA A 102 -17.99 6.19 -3.46
C ALA A 102 -19.08 5.81 -2.44
N GLU A 103 -19.23 6.60 -1.36
CA GLU A 103 -20.31 6.55 -0.37
C GLU A 103 -20.43 5.20 0.35
N TYR A 104 -19.31 4.77 0.92
CA TYR A 104 -19.29 3.61 1.82
C TYR A 104 -18.23 3.78 2.91
N ILE A 105 -18.36 2.98 3.95
CA ILE A 105 -17.35 2.84 5.00
C ILE A 105 -16.87 1.40 4.98
N SER A 106 -15.54 1.22 5.01
CA SER A 106 -14.90 -0.08 5.16
C SER A 106 -13.72 -0.01 6.14
N SER A 107 -13.31 -1.17 6.62
CA SER A 107 -12.08 -1.27 7.42
C SER A 107 -10.86 -0.96 6.55
N VAL A 108 -9.85 -0.34 7.15
CA VAL A 108 -8.57 -0.08 6.50
C VAL A 108 -7.47 -0.89 7.17
N ALA A 109 -6.49 -1.32 6.38
CA ALA A 109 -5.30 -1.95 6.92
C ALA A 109 -4.56 -0.95 7.82
N THR A 110 -4.15 -1.39 9.00
CA THR A 110 -3.36 -0.60 9.93
C THR A 110 -1.90 -0.92 9.78
N SER A 111 -1.06 0.11 9.75
CA SER A 111 0.38 -0.04 9.84
C SER A 111 0.83 0.26 11.27
N SER A 112 1.83 -0.46 11.73
CA SER A 112 2.48 -0.23 13.02
C SER A 112 3.99 -0.28 12.87
N THR A 113 4.69 0.34 13.80
CA THR A 113 6.14 0.34 13.88
C THR A 113 6.58 -0.11 15.25
N SER A 114 7.66 -0.88 15.33
CA SER A 114 8.27 -1.26 16.60
C SER A 114 9.78 -1.26 16.49
N ALA A 115 10.45 -0.77 17.53
CA ALA A 115 11.91 -0.82 17.61
C ALA A 115 12.37 -2.28 17.75
N LEU A 116 13.41 -2.64 17.02
CA LEU A 116 13.88 -4.01 16.92
C LEU A 116 15.36 -4.05 16.51
N ALA A 117 16.10 -5.00 17.09
CA ALA A 117 17.35 -5.47 16.53
C ALA A 117 17.08 -6.76 15.73
N VAL A 118 17.32 -6.72 14.43
CA VAL A 118 17.22 -7.92 13.57
C VAL A 118 18.54 -8.64 13.63
N ASN A 119 18.52 -9.90 14.07
CA ASN A 119 19.69 -10.75 14.29
C ASN A 119 19.34 -12.23 14.09
N HIS A 120 20.28 -13.12 14.42
CA HIS A 120 20.11 -14.56 14.26
C HIS A 120 18.82 -15.13 14.89
N SER A 121 18.41 -14.61 16.03
CA SER A 121 17.25 -15.17 16.77
C SER A 121 15.90 -14.86 16.15
N ASN A 122 15.81 -13.83 15.31
CA ASN A 122 14.51 -13.31 14.83
C ASN A 122 14.45 -12.96 13.33
N TYR A 123 15.55 -13.03 12.58
CA TYR A 123 15.57 -12.58 11.18
C TYR A 123 14.48 -13.24 10.32
N THR A 124 14.19 -14.51 10.55
CA THR A 124 13.18 -15.27 9.78
C THR A 124 11.76 -14.73 9.92
N SER A 125 11.47 -13.98 10.99
CA SER A 125 10.19 -13.33 11.18
C SER A 125 10.01 -12.08 10.33
N TYR A 126 11.08 -11.50 9.81
CA TYR A 126 11.07 -10.20 9.16
C TYR A 126 11.70 -10.22 7.75
N VAL A 127 12.69 -11.06 7.55
CA VAL A 127 13.41 -11.22 6.27
C VAL A 127 12.81 -12.37 5.49
N SER A 128 12.13 -12.08 4.40
CA SER A 128 11.46 -13.07 3.55
C SER A 128 12.42 -13.84 2.66
N SER A 129 13.50 -13.18 2.24
CA SER A 129 14.52 -13.77 1.40
C SER A 129 15.81 -12.94 1.47
N PHE A 130 16.91 -13.53 1.06
CA PHE A 130 18.18 -12.83 0.88
C PHE A 130 18.94 -13.41 -0.31
N ASN A 131 19.64 -12.53 -1.02
CA ASN A 131 20.39 -12.85 -2.24
C ASN A 131 21.80 -12.30 -2.16
N THR A 132 22.69 -12.85 -2.95
CA THR A 132 24.03 -12.33 -3.14
C THR A 132 24.25 -12.00 -4.60
N ARG A 133 25.01 -10.93 -4.83
CA ARG A 133 25.65 -10.65 -6.11
C ARG A 133 27.16 -10.51 -5.89
N ALA A 134 27.92 -11.03 -6.81
CA ALA A 134 29.35 -10.84 -6.85
C ALA A 134 29.78 -10.38 -8.25
N ASN A 135 30.77 -9.49 -8.31
CA ASN A 135 31.42 -9.14 -9.55
C ASN A 135 32.58 -10.10 -9.78
N ALA A 136 32.51 -10.88 -10.85
CA ALA A 136 33.54 -11.86 -11.23
C ALA A 136 34.66 -11.25 -12.08
N SER A 137 34.58 -9.99 -12.51
CA SER A 137 35.66 -9.36 -13.27
C SER A 137 36.81 -9.01 -12.33
N GLY A 138 37.95 -9.57 -12.49
CA GLY A 138 39.12 -9.34 -11.68
C GLY A 138 39.70 -7.91 -11.66
N SER A 139 38.88 -6.88 -11.96
CA SER A 139 39.21 -5.46 -11.87
C SER A 139 38.38 -4.78 -10.79
N LEU A 140 39.04 -3.90 -10.03
CA LEU A 140 38.32 -3.03 -9.09
C LEU A 140 37.42 -2.08 -9.87
N ASP A 141 36.13 -2.11 -9.55
CA ASP A 141 35.21 -1.10 -10.01
C ASP A 141 35.50 0.23 -9.30
N THR A 142 36.06 1.18 -10.03
CA THR A 142 36.45 2.49 -9.48
C THR A 142 35.27 3.44 -9.31
N SER A 143 34.13 3.16 -9.95
CA SER A 143 32.91 3.97 -9.81
C SER A 143 32.24 3.77 -8.44
N TRP A 144 32.45 2.65 -7.80
CA TRP A 144 31.90 2.32 -6.50
C TRP A 144 32.49 3.10 -5.33
N GLY A 145 33.63 3.75 -5.53
CA GLY A 145 34.34 4.50 -4.49
C GLY A 145 33.70 5.83 -4.08
N SER A 146 32.67 6.32 -4.77
CA SER A 146 32.02 7.59 -4.46
C SER A 146 31.04 7.55 -3.30
N GLY A 147 30.73 6.38 -2.76
CA GLY A 147 29.88 6.18 -1.57
C GLY A 147 28.37 6.31 -1.79
N ASN A 148 27.95 6.78 -2.96
CA ASN A 148 26.54 7.01 -3.27
C ASN A 148 26.00 6.04 -4.31
N GLU A 149 26.83 5.19 -4.87
CA GLU A 149 26.46 4.29 -5.94
C GLU A 149 26.77 2.86 -5.52
N MET A 150 25.75 2.03 -5.54
CA MET A 150 25.92 0.60 -5.35
C MET A 150 26.12 -0.04 -6.72
N PRO A 151 27.18 -0.84 -6.94
CA PRO A 151 27.36 -1.55 -8.19
C PRO A 151 26.22 -2.55 -8.38
N VAL A 152 25.47 -2.36 -9.45
CA VAL A 152 24.41 -3.25 -9.87
C VAL A 152 24.77 -3.80 -11.24
N GLN A 153 24.80 -5.10 -11.36
CA GLN A 153 25.01 -5.77 -12.64
C GLN A 153 23.67 -5.93 -13.35
N ASP A 154 23.62 -5.66 -14.64
CA ASP A 154 22.49 -6.04 -15.45
C ASP A 154 22.47 -7.56 -15.73
N THR A 155 21.41 -8.02 -16.39
CA THR A 155 21.26 -9.45 -16.76
C THR A 155 22.32 -9.97 -17.74
N ASN A 156 23.19 -9.08 -18.25
CA ASN A 156 24.24 -9.40 -19.21
C ASN A 156 25.65 -9.37 -18.59
N GLY A 157 25.77 -9.22 -17.28
CA GLY A 157 27.07 -9.22 -16.61
C GLY A 157 27.80 -7.88 -16.64
N SER A 158 27.17 -6.80 -17.10
CA SER A 158 27.77 -5.47 -17.10
C SER A 158 27.45 -4.73 -15.80
N ASP A 159 28.46 -4.14 -15.18
CA ASP A 159 28.26 -3.29 -14.01
C ASP A 159 27.58 -2.00 -14.43
N THR A 160 26.41 -1.73 -13.86
CA THR A 160 25.75 -0.43 -13.96
C THR A 160 25.86 0.27 -12.62
N SER A 161 26.45 1.45 -12.61
CA SER A 161 26.49 2.31 -11.43
C SER A 161 25.20 3.09 -11.30
N GLY A 162 24.70 3.23 -10.09
CA GLY A 162 23.79 4.33 -9.70
C GLY A 162 22.32 4.12 -9.80
N THR A 163 21.78 3.28 -10.66
CA THR A 163 20.32 3.10 -10.75
C THR A 163 19.96 1.64 -10.51
N TYR A 164 19.17 1.45 -9.45
CA TYR A 164 18.70 0.15 -9.04
C TYR A 164 17.23 0.01 -9.46
N ASN A 165 16.96 -0.88 -10.40
CA ASN A 165 15.59 -1.22 -10.79
C ASN A 165 15.13 -2.44 -10.00
N VAL A 166 14.25 -2.21 -9.04
CA VAL A 166 13.47 -3.29 -8.44
C VAL A 166 12.43 -3.68 -9.48
N ASN A 167 12.44 -4.94 -9.93
CA ASN A 167 11.37 -5.42 -10.79
C ASN A 167 10.02 -5.35 -10.06
N ALA A 168 8.92 -5.52 -10.80
CA ALA A 168 7.55 -5.41 -10.26
C ALA A 168 7.24 -6.37 -9.08
N LEU A 169 8.13 -7.31 -8.80
CA LEU A 169 8.03 -8.26 -7.69
C LEU A 169 8.97 -7.90 -6.53
N GLY A 170 9.73 -6.81 -6.62
CA GLY A 170 10.70 -6.40 -5.59
C GLY A 170 11.88 -7.37 -5.45
N LEU A 171 12.05 -8.29 -6.37
CA LEU A 171 13.12 -9.29 -6.36
C LEU A 171 14.16 -8.92 -7.41
N LEU A 172 15.35 -8.59 -6.97
CA LEU A 172 16.50 -8.65 -7.82
C LEU A 172 17.04 -10.06 -7.81
N MET A 173 16.86 -10.71 -8.90
CA MET A 173 17.53 -11.98 -9.17
C MET A 173 18.84 -11.69 -9.88
N PHE A 174 19.91 -11.68 -9.13
CA PHE A 174 21.24 -11.78 -9.69
C PHE A 174 21.70 -13.21 -9.56
N ASN A 175 21.73 -13.88 -10.66
CA ASN A 175 22.21 -15.26 -10.75
C ASN A 175 23.48 -15.24 -11.55
N GLU A 176 24.59 -14.80 -10.95
CA GLU A 176 25.88 -14.91 -11.62
C GLU A 176 26.99 -15.20 -10.64
N ASP A 177 27.68 -16.28 -10.93
CA ASP A 177 29.03 -16.75 -10.52
C ASP A 177 29.47 -16.49 -9.07
N ALA A 178 28.50 -16.22 -8.18
CA ALA A 178 28.78 -16.31 -6.77
C ALA A 178 29.13 -17.76 -6.44
N THR A 179 30.38 -18.02 -6.15
CA THR A 179 30.85 -19.32 -5.64
C THR A 179 30.27 -19.61 -4.25
N SER A 180 29.40 -18.77 -3.76
CA SER A 180 28.78 -18.89 -2.45
C SER A 180 27.26 -18.60 -2.49
N ASN A 181 26.51 -19.38 -1.76
CA ASN A 181 25.11 -19.15 -1.53
C ASN A 181 24.94 -18.27 -0.28
N VAL A 182 24.17 -17.18 -0.38
CA VAL A 182 23.71 -16.48 0.81
C VAL A 182 22.76 -17.42 1.54
N ASN A 183 23.07 -17.72 2.78
CA ASN A 183 22.29 -18.59 3.64
C ASN A 183 22.18 -18.00 5.05
N SER A 184 21.49 -18.71 5.94
CA SER A 184 21.30 -18.30 7.33
C SER A 184 22.57 -18.08 8.14
N ASN A 185 23.73 -18.55 7.65
CA ASN A 185 25.01 -18.43 8.36
C ASN A 185 25.46 -16.97 8.51
N ILE A 186 24.99 -16.05 7.66
CA ILE A 186 25.24 -14.60 7.82
C ILE A 186 24.73 -14.09 9.16
N TRP A 187 23.67 -14.69 9.67
CA TRP A 187 23.05 -14.32 10.94
C TRP A 187 23.58 -15.10 12.13
N GLN A 188 24.29 -16.22 11.91
CA GLN A 188 24.73 -17.10 13.00
C GLN A 188 25.81 -16.48 13.85
N ASP A 189 25.69 -16.68 15.17
CA ASP A 189 26.71 -16.36 16.15
C ASP A 189 27.76 -17.50 16.23
N GLY A 190 29.00 -17.15 16.02
CA GLY A 190 30.13 -18.07 16.26
C GLY A 190 30.31 -19.25 15.31
N GLY A 191 29.50 -19.32 14.22
CA GLY A 191 29.55 -20.41 13.27
C GLY A 191 30.90 -20.55 12.53
N SER A 192 31.33 -21.76 12.25
CA SER A 192 32.52 -22.02 11.41
C SER A 192 32.22 -21.93 9.91
N THR A 193 30.97 -21.91 9.53
CA THR A 193 30.47 -21.78 8.17
C THR A 193 29.87 -20.42 7.96
N PHE A 194 30.29 -19.68 6.99
CA PHE A 194 29.80 -18.35 6.62
C PHE A 194 29.67 -18.27 5.10
N ASN A 195 28.94 -17.30 4.65
CA ASN A 195 28.88 -17.00 3.23
C ASN A 195 30.08 -16.16 2.84
N PHE A 196 30.69 -16.50 1.73
CA PHE A 196 31.85 -15.79 1.23
C PHE A 196 31.79 -15.66 -0.29
N TYR A 197 32.41 -14.62 -0.77
CA TYR A 197 32.77 -14.42 -2.16
C TYR A 197 34.27 -14.70 -2.34
N TYR A 198 34.61 -15.43 -3.39
CA TYR A 198 36.00 -15.64 -3.79
C TYR A 198 36.32 -14.83 -5.05
N GLY A 199 37.10 -13.78 -4.91
CA GLY A 199 37.56 -12.98 -6.03
C GLY A 199 38.78 -13.60 -6.67
N SER A 200 38.86 -13.60 -8.00
CA SER A 200 40.03 -13.99 -8.76
C SER A 200 40.67 -12.79 -9.44
N GLY A 201 42.00 -12.66 -9.37
CA GLY A 201 42.73 -11.57 -10.02
C GLY A 201 42.89 -10.32 -9.14
N ASN A 202 42.50 -9.15 -9.59
CA ASN A 202 42.82 -7.87 -8.94
C ASN A 202 41.82 -7.37 -7.91
N GLY A 203 40.84 -8.18 -7.53
CA GLY A 203 39.82 -7.83 -6.55
C GLY A 203 38.41 -8.20 -6.99
N GLY A 204 37.42 -7.78 -6.24
CA GLY A 204 36.04 -8.02 -6.54
C GLY A 204 35.10 -7.40 -5.51
N ASP A 205 33.82 -7.34 -5.86
CA ASP A 205 32.75 -6.84 -5.04
C ASP A 205 31.73 -7.93 -4.74
N ALA A 206 31.14 -7.91 -3.54
CA ALA A 206 30.01 -8.73 -3.20
C ALA A 206 28.97 -7.92 -2.45
N THR A 207 27.73 -8.02 -2.87
CA THR A 207 26.60 -7.36 -2.23
C THR A 207 25.58 -8.38 -1.79
N TYR A 208 25.15 -8.26 -0.54
CA TYR A 208 24.20 -9.15 0.12
C TYR A 208 22.92 -8.37 0.36
N PHE A 209 21.81 -8.86 -0.18
CA PHE A 209 20.52 -8.21 -0.12
C PHE A 209 19.59 -8.93 0.86
N PHE A 210 19.01 -8.19 1.76
CA PHE A 210 18.05 -8.67 2.76
C PHE A 210 16.69 -8.03 2.50
N HIS A 211 15.71 -8.82 2.09
CA HIS A 211 14.37 -8.36 1.75
C HIS A 211 13.44 -8.47 2.95
N PHE A 212 13.02 -7.32 3.48
CA PHE A 212 12.08 -7.24 4.60
C PHE A 212 10.65 -7.35 4.08
N GLY A 213 10.05 -8.53 4.21
CA GLY A 213 8.72 -8.83 3.68
C GLY A 213 8.14 -10.13 4.23
N ALA A 214 8.72 -10.70 5.30
CA ALA A 214 8.16 -11.88 5.93
C ALA A 214 6.93 -11.53 6.77
N GLY A 215 5.92 -12.39 6.73
CA GLY A 215 4.70 -12.20 7.47
C GLY A 215 3.96 -10.90 7.08
N THR A 216 3.77 -10.02 8.05
CA THR A 216 3.14 -8.71 7.84
C THR A 216 4.14 -7.57 7.65
N THR A 217 5.43 -7.87 7.57
CA THR A 217 6.50 -6.88 7.42
C THR A 217 6.43 -6.21 6.06
N THR A 218 6.47 -4.88 6.03
CA THR A 218 6.46 -4.08 4.79
C THR A 218 7.76 -3.31 4.57
N GLY A 219 8.62 -3.24 5.58
CA GLY A 219 9.89 -2.56 5.49
C GLY A 219 10.61 -2.47 6.82
N PHE A 220 11.84 -1.95 6.76
CA PHE A 220 12.70 -1.73 7.90
C PHE A 220 13.37 -0.35 7.79
N THR A 221 13.39 0.37 8.89
CA THR A 221 14.12 1.63 9.03
C THR A 221 15.35 1.37 9.87
N PRO A 222 16.53 1.09 9.28
CA PRO A 222 17.74 0.87 10.05
C PRO A 222 18.14 2.18 10.73
N ASN A 223 18.29 2.13 12.04
CA ASN A 223 18.70 3.27 12.86
C ASN A 223 19.30 2.75 14.18
N GLY A 224 20.55 3.10 14.45
CA GLY A 224 21.31 2.61 15.56
C GLY A 224 22.51 1.75 15.15
N ALA A 225 22.92 0.84 16.01
CA ALA A 225 24.10 0.02 15.73
C ALA A 225 23.86 -0.99 14.60
N ILE A 226 24.85 -1.17 13.74
CA ILE A 226 25.02 -2.31 12.87
C ILE A 226 26.29 -3.03 13.24
N ASN A 227 26.20 -4.32 13.53
CA ASN A 227 27.28 -5.18 14.00
C ASN A 227 27.44 -6.35 13.02
N LEU A 228 28.68 -6.73 12.78
CA LEU A 228 28.99 -7.94 12.02
C LEU A 228 30.40 -8.42 12.39
N ARG A 229 30.69 -9.68 12.11
CA ARG A 229 32.03 -10.24 12.25
C ARG A 229 32.61 -10.52 10.87
N MET A 230 33.79 -9.98 10.63
CA MET A 230 34.47 -10.10 9.33
C MET A 230 35.00 -11.51 9.08
N ARG A 231 34.78 -11.99 7.89
CA ARG A 231 35.32 -13.25 7.38
C ARG A 231 36.08 -12.97 6.08
N ASN A 232 37.40 -13.07 6.15
CA ASN A 232 38.25 -12.80 5.01
C ASN A 232 39.50 -13.71 5.07
N GLY A 233 39.99 -14.12 3.92
CA GLY A 233 41.15 -15.00 3.78
C GLY A 233 42.40 -14.22 3.43
N GLY A 234 43.05 -13.54 4.37
CA GLY A 234 44.32 -12.88 4.15
C GLY A 234 44.37 -11.75 3.11
N GLY A 235 43.32 -11.50 2.41
CA GLY A 235 43.16 -10.39 1.49
C GLY A 235 42.55 -9.19 2.19
N SER A 236 42.58 -8.05 1.52
CA SER A 236 42.15 -6.81 2.09
C SER A 236 40.71 -6.53 1.70
N VAL A 237 39.77 -6.69 2.63
CA VAL A 237 38.46 -6.08 2.48
C VAL A 237 38.64 -4.57 2.66
N THR A 238 38.59 -3.82 1.58
CA THR A 238 38.88 -2.40 1.61
C THR A 238 37.75 -1.58 2.13
N HIS A 239 36.50 -2.01 1.89
CA HIS A 239 35.30 -1.31 2.30
C HIS A 239 34.17 -2.28 2.61
N THR A 240 33.33 -1.89 3.57
CA THR A 240 32.04 -2.52 3.84
C THR A 240 31.00 -1.40 4.06
N TYR A 241 29.95 -1.40 3.25
CA TYR A 241 28.93 -0.38 3.25
C TYR A 241 27.54 -0.98 3.48
N ALA A 242 26.66 -0.22 4.14
CA ALA A 242 25.24 -0.52 4.22
C ALA A 242 24.43 0.43 3.35
N TYR A 243 23.48 -0.10 2.61
CA TYR A 243 22.58 0.64 1.74
C TYR A 243 21.12 0.32 2.03
N GLY A 244 20.25 1.33 1.87
CA GLY A 244 18.80 1.18 1.79
C GLY A 244 18.35 1.22 0.34
N ILE A 245 17.47 0.30 -0.05
CA ILE A 245 17.02 0.16 -1.42
C ILE A 245 15.52 0.40 -1.49
N PRO A 246 15.05 1.44 -2.22
CA PRO A 246 13.65 1.77 -2.32
C PRO A 246 12.87 0.76 -3.18
N SER A 247 11.57 0.62 -2.92
CA SER A 247 10.69 -0.30 -3.65
C SER A 247 10.36 0.15 -5.08
N SER A 248 10.47 1.44 -5.35
CA SER A 248 10.04 2.04 -6.63
C SER A 248 11.11 2.08 -7.71
N GLY A 249 12.27 1.49 -7.47
CA GLY A 249 13.46 1.78 -8.27
C GLY A 249 14.05 3.15 -7.92
N GLY A 250 15.29 3.31 -8.20
CA GLY A 250 16.02 4.55 -7.89
C GLY A 250 17.39 4.25 -7.31
N THR A 251 18.12 5.30 -6.99
CA THR A 251 19.48 5.19 -6.45
C THR A 251 19.43 4.60 -5.04
N ALA A 252 20.24 3.58 -4.77
CA ALA A 252 20.44 3.06 -3.42
C ALA A 252 21.00 4.16 -2.51
N ALA A 253 20.44 4.29 -1.32
CA ALA A 253 20.91 5.28 -0.34
C ALA A 253 22.02 4.68 0.51
N LEU A 254 23.19 5.32 0.55
CA LEU A 254 24.25 4.95 1.50
C LEU A 254 23.79 5.28 2.92
N LEU A 255 23.68 4.26 3.76
CA LEU A 255 23.25 4.38 5.16
C LEU A 255 24.41 4.51 6.13
N SER A 256 25.47 3.76 5.88
CA SER A 256 26.69 3.79 6.71
C SER A 256 27.88 3.20 5.97
N THR A 257 29.05 3.78 6.21
CA THR A 257 30.33 3.13 6.00
C THR A 257 30.65 2.30 7.25
N ILE A 258 30.36 0.99 7.16
CA ILE A 258 30.56 0.08 8.31
C ILE A 258 32.04 -0.04 8.63
N HIS A 259 32.86 -0.16 7.58
CA HIS A 259 34.32 -0.27 7.75
C HIS A 259 35.06 0.17 6.49
N THR A 260 36.26 0.72 6.71
CA THR A 260 37.28 0.99 5.68
C THR A 260 38.63 0.41 6.13
N GLY A 261 39.41 -0.14 5.19
CA GLY A 261 40.69 -0.77 5.48
C GLY A 261 40.57 -2.30 5.55
N SER A 262 41.59 -2.95 6.05
CA SER A 262 41.74 -4.42 6.06
C SER A 262 41.57 -4.96 7.47
N PRO A 263 40.35 -5.29 7.90
CA PRO A 263 40.13 -5.89 9.19
C PRO A 263 40.69 -7.32 9.22
N SER A 264 41.12 -7.74 10.39
CA SER A 264 41.55 -9.13 10.57
C SER A 264 40.39 -10.10 10.49
N HIS A 265 40.66 -11.32 10.01
CA HIS A 265 39.68 -12.39 10.05
C HIS A 265 39.15 -12.60 11.49
N GLY A 266 37.83 -12.70 11.61
CA GLY A 266 37.14 -12.89 12.90
C GLY A 266 36.98 -11.63 13.72
N SER A 267 37.41 -10.45 13.21
CA SER A 267 37.19 -9.18 13.91
C SER A 267 35.71 -8.81 13.94
N SER A 268 35.21 -8.43 15.12
CA SER A 268 33.90 -7.80 15.25
C SER A 268 33.99 -6.33 14.85
N ILE A 269 33.10 -5.91 13.99
CA ILE A 269 32.98 -4.54 13.50
C ILE A 269 31.62 -4.00 13.94
N SER A 270 31.62 -2.76 14.41
CA SER A 270 30.41 -2.02 14.75
C SER A 270 30.45 -0.64 14.13
N SER A 271 29.30 -0.22 13.59
CA SER A 271 29.09 1.15 13.10
C SER A 271 27.71 1.61 13.49
N THR A 272 27.42 2.89 13.25
CA THR A 272 26.11 3.48 13.55
C THR A 272 25.45 3.94 12.28
N ILE A 273 24.17 3.59 12.11
CA ILE A 273 23.29 4.12 11.08
C ILE A 273 22.42 5.21 11.70
N SER A 274 22.37 6.37 11.05
CA SER A 274 21.44 7.46 11.41
C SER A 274 20.52 7.68 10.20
N ASN A 275 19.34 7.07 10.24
CA ASN A 275 18.40 7.08 9.14
C ASN A 275 16.95 7.12 9.64
N SER A 276 16.07 7.80 8.90
CA SER A 276 14.64 7.89 9.20
C SER A 276 13.75 7.31 8.09
N THR A 277 14.36 6.82 7.01
CA THR A 277 13.62 6.28 5.86
C THR A 277 13.50 4.76 5.99
N SER A 278 12.31 4.25 5.72
CA SER A 278 12.07 2.81 5.63
C SER A 278 12.41 2.28 4.25
N TYR A 279 13.01 1.11 4.23
CA TYR A 279 13.36 0.40 3.00
C TYR A 279 12.82 -1.02 3.03
N PRO A 280 12.28 -1.54 1.92
CA PRO A 280 11.93 -2.95 1.80
C PRO A 280 13.16 -3.85 1.70
N THR A 281 14.30 -3.30 1.35
CA THR A 281 15.55 -4.04 1.20
C THR A 281 16.71 -3.27 1.79
N ILE A 282 17.51 -3.96 2.59
CA ILE A 282 18.82 -3.48 3.07
C ILE A 282 19.89 -4.28 2.36
N ALA A 283 20.97 -3.62 1.94
CA ALA A 283 22.11 -4.29 1.34
C ALA A 283 23.39 -4.01 2.11
N ILE A 284 24.20 -5.04 2.25
CA ILE A 284 25.57 -4.93 2.77
C ILE A 284 26.53 -5.24 1.61
N SER A 285 27.36 -4.29 1.26
CA SER A 285 28.28 -4.40 0.15
C SER A 285 29.72 -4.40 0.64
N GLN A 286 30.50 -5.36 0.19
CA GLN A 286 31.91 -5.48 0.51
C GLN A 286 32.76 -5.39 -0.73
N ARG A 287 33.92 -4.75 -0.62
CA ARG A 287 34.93 -4.67 -1.66
C ARG A 287 36.22 -5.25 -1.19
N MET A 288 36.87 -6.02 -2.03
CA MET A 288 38.13 -6.68 -1.76
C MET A 288 39.20 -6.25 -2.79
N SER A 289 40.42 -6.03 -2.34
CA SER A 289 41.60 -5.90 -3.21
C SER A 289 42.36 -7.23 -3.24
N GLY A 290 42.73 -7.67 -4.43
CA GLY A 290 43.52 -8.89 -4.63
C GLY A 290 42.68 -10.16 -4.71
N ASN A 291 43.42 -11.28 -4.86
CA ASN A 291 42.83 -12.61 -5.06
C ASN A 291 42.61 -13.29 -3.72
N ASN A 292 41.40 -13.22 -3.19
CA ASN A 292 41.04 -13.82 -1.92
C ASN A 292 39.55 -13.99 -1.74
N TRP A 293 39.11 -14.42 -0.56
CA TRP A 293 37.70 -14.55 -0.20
C TRP A 293 37.33 -13.57 0.91
N MET A 294 36.09 -13.14 0.89
CA MET A 294 35.50 -12.23 1.86
C MET A 294 34.05 -12.58 2.15
N GLY A 295 33.55 -12.16 3.29
CA GLY A 295 32.19 -12.32 3.76
C GLY A 295 32.04 -11.78 5.17
N PHE A 296 30.93 -12.07 5.79
CA PHE A 296 30.68 -11.74 7.21
C PHE A 296 29.67 -12.72 7.81
N ASP A 297 29.66 -12.79 9.12
CA ASP A 297 28.64 -13.44 9.92
C ASP A 297 28.27 -12.57 11.14
N ASP A 298 27.46 -13.08 12.07
CA ASP A 298 27.00 -12.39 13.28
C ASP A 298 26.31 -11.03 12.98
N LEU A 299 25.59 -10.96 11.85
CA LEU A 299 24.92 -9.73 11.47
C LEU A 299 23.80 -9.38 12.46
N GLU A 300 23.85 -8.17 12.97
CA GLU A 300 22.78 -7.53 13.73
C GLU A 300 22.57 -6.12 13.21
N ILE A 301 21.32 -5.75 12.94
CA ILE A 301 20.95 -4.43 12.47
C ILE A 301 19.85 -3.88 13.39
N ASN A 302 20.15 -2.79 14.08
CA ASN A 302 19.18 -2.07 14.91
C ASN A 302 18.32 -1.14 14.06
N GLY A 303 17.06 -1.01 14.42
CA GLY A 303 16.13 -0.13 13.70
C GLY A 303 14.70 -0.23 14.16
N THR A 304 13.80 0.09 13.25
CA THR A 304 12.36 0.02 13.44
C THR A 304 11.74 -0.80 12.33
N ILE A 305 11.07 -1.90 12.69
CA ILE A 305 10.31 -2.71 11.74
C ILE A 305 8.98 -2.04 11.44
N GLN A 306 8.57 -2.10 10.18
CA GLN A 306 7.24 -1.68 9.76
C GLN A 306 6.41 -2.91 9.40
N THR A 307 5.21 -2.97 9.95
CA THR A 307 4.26 -4.04 9.69
C THR A 307 2.92 -3.46 9.26
N GLN A 308 2.22 -4.19 8.41
CA GLN A 308 0.87 -3.88 8.02
C GLN A 308 -0.03 -5.05 8.39
N SER A 309 -1.06 -4.79 9.17
CA SER A 309 -2.05 -5.81 9.46
C SER A 309 -2.87 -6.08 8.19
N THR A 310 -2.93 -7.35 7.79
CA THR A 310 -3.79 -7.79 6.69
C THR A 310 -5.22 -8.06 7.15
N SER A 311 -5.42 -8.26 8.45
CA SER A 311 -6.74 -8.38 9.06
C SER A 311 -7.07 -7.10 9.80
N ALA A 312 -8.17 -6.45 9.41
CA ALA A 312 -8.60 -5.23 10.05
C ALA A 312 -9.84 -5.52 10.89
N THR A 313 -9.75 -5.14 12.16
CA THR A 313 -10.92 -4.83 12.96
C THR A 313 -11.04 -3.33 13.00
N GLY A 314 -12.24 -2.80 12.88
CA GLY A 314 -12.46 -1.37 12.92
C GLY A 314 -13.87 -1.06 13.35
N SER A 315 -14.14 0.19 13.64
CA SER A 315 -15.49 0.63 13.97
C SER A 315 -15.71 2.10 13.67
N PHE A 316 -16.96 2.47 13.48
CA PHE A 316 -17.38 3.85 13.44
C PHE A 316 -18.71 4.04 14.17
N GLU A 317 -18.98 5.26 14.57
CA GLU A 317 -20.24 5.65 15.21
C GLU A 317 -20.95 6.69 14.34
N GLY A 318 -22.27 6.65 14.37
CA GLY A 318 -23.09 7.73 13.83
C GLY A 318 -23.04 8.98 14.72
N ALA A 319 -23.31 10.13 14.13
CA ALA A 319 -23.56 11.35 14.89
C ALA A 319 -24.80 11.16 15.78
N THR A 320 -24.88 11.93 16.86
CA THR A 320 -26.01 11.87 17.79
C THR A 320 -27.30 12.37 17.12
N ILE A 321 -28.32 11.57 17.19
CA ILE A 321 -29.69 11.90 16.70
C ILE A 321 -30.56 12.18 17.91
N THR A 322 -31.18 13.35 17.95
CA THR A 322 -32.10 13.72 19.05
C THR A 322 -33.50 13.18 18.78
N ALA A 323 -33.97 12.30 19.63
CA ALA A 323 -35.35 11.81 19.57
C ALA A 323 -36.33 12.79 20.25
N GLY A 324 -37.54 12.88 19.74
CA GLY A 324 -38.60 13.74 20.29
C GLY A 324 -39.09 13.29 21.68
N ALA A 325 -38.89 12.02 22.04
CA ALA A 325 -39.20 11.45 23.36
C ALA A 325 -38.22 10.37 23.73
N SER A 326 -38.09 10.09 25.02
CA SER A 326 -37.24 9.00 25.51
C SER A 326 -37.75 7.67 24.96
N THR A 327 -36.81 6.88 24.45
CA THR A 327 -37.08 5.51 23.94
C THR A 327 -36.20 4.47 24.64
N SER A 328 -36.75 3.30 24.86
CA SER A 328 -36.03 2.11 25.32
C SER A 328 -35.99 1.00 24.27
N LYS A 329 -36.43 1.31 23.05
CA LYS A 329 -36.45 0.39 21.92
C LYS A 329 -35.92 1.09 20.69
N MET A 330 -35.07 0.41 19.96
CA MET A 330 -34.51 0.90 18.70
C MET A 330 -34.57 -0.19 17.64
N GLY A 331 -34.65 0.24 16.39
CA GLY A 331 -34.49 -0.60 15.21
C GLY A 331 -33.54 0.06 14.21
N ALA A 332 -32.98 -0.74 13.33
CA ALA A 332 -32.16 -0.25 12.23
C ALA A 332 -32.26 -1.15 11.01
N VAL A 333 -32.03 -0.55 9.87
CA VAL A 333 -31.76 -1.24 8.60
C VAL A 333 -30.39 -0.78 8.15
N ILE A 334 -29.55 -1.72 7.73
CA ILE A 334 -28.26 -1.41 7.12
C ILE A 334 -28.21 -1.98 5.72
N THR A 335 -27.54 -1.27 4.83
CA THR A 335 -27.16 -1.79 3.51
C THR A 335 -25.65 -2.03 3.48
N TYR A 336 -25.25 -3.16 2.91
CA TYR A 336 -23.85 -3.56 2.88
C TYR A 336 -23.52 -4.33 1.62
N GLN A 337 -22.24 -4.38 1.29
CA GLN A 337 -21.71 -5.09 0.13
C GLN A 337 -20.54 -5.98 0.55
N ASP A 338 -20.51 -7.20 0.04
CA ASP A 338 -19.32 -8.04 0.05
C ASP A 338 -18.40 -7.62 -1.10
N ASN A 339 -17.45 -6.72 -0.82
CA ASN A 339 -16.52 -6.26 -1.86
C ASN A 339 -15.46 -7.32 -2.16
N ALA A 340 -15.06 -8.06 -1.14
CA ALA A 340 -14.21 -9.24 -1.28
C ALA A 340 -14.65 -10.30 -0.28
N GLY A 341 -14.61 -11.57 -0.70
CA GLY A 341 -15.04 -12.70 0.11
C GLY A 341 -16.51 -12.65 0.49
N THR A 342 -16.87 -13.33 1.56
CA THR A 342 -18.24 -13.32 2.14
C THR A 342 -18.17 -12.86 3.59
N ASN A 343 -19.01 -11.90 3.95
CA ASN A 343 -19.10 -11.39 5.30
C ASN A 343 -20.35 -11.93 6.00
N THR A 344 -20.18 -12.41 7.22
CA THR A 344 -21.23 -12.98 8.04
C THR A 344 -21.77 -11.92 8.99
N LEU A 345 -23.08 -11.66 8.92
CA LEU A 345 -23.78 -10.77 9.87
C LEU A 345 -23.58 -11.26 11.30
N ASN A 346 -23.48 -10.34 12.24
CA ASN A 346 -23.30 -10.59 13.67
C ASN A 346 -21.93 -11.21 14.05
N THR A 347 -21.07 -11.44 13.06
CA THR A 347 -19.71 -11.95 13.26
C THR A 347 -18.68 -11.01 12.64
N ASP A 348 -18.85 -10.68 11.37
CA ASP A 348 -17.93 -9.83 10.62
C ASP A 348 -18.44 -8.38 10.52
N ILE A 349 -19.77 -8.21 10.55
CA ILE A 349 -20.49 -6.93 10.63
C ILE A 349 -21.37 -6.97 11.88
N ILE A 350 -21.06 -6.14 12.85
CA ILE A 350 -21.73 -6.09 14.14
C ILE A 350 -22.32 -4.70 14.32
N LEU A 351 -23.63 -4.63 14.46
CA LEU A 351 -24.36 -3.38 14.76
C LEU A 351 -24.63 -3.26 16.25
N LYS A 352 -24.43 -2.07 16.79
CA LYS A 352 -24.75 -1.71 18.16
C LYS A 352 -25.58 -0.44 18.18
N LEU A 353 -26.59 -0.37 19.02
CA LEU A 353 -27.47 0.79 19.16
C LEU A 353 -27.49 1.31 20.60
N SER A 354 -27.63 2.61 20.74
CA SER A 354 -27.69 3.32 22.01
C SER A 354 -28.72 4.43 21.96
N ALA A 355 -29.48 4.67 23.03
CA ALA A 355 -30.35 5.83 23.18
C ALA A 355 -29.84 6.84 24.23
N ASP A 356 -28.67 6.59 24.83
CA ASP A 356 -28.03 7.42 25.87
C ASP A 356 -26.69 8.00 25.42
N ASN A 357 -26.60 8.42 24.16
CA ASN A 357 -25.44 9.02 23.52
C ASN A 357 -24.19 8.13 23.49
N GLY A 358 -24.37 6.81 23.37
CA GLY A 358 -23.26 5.86 23.30
C GLY A 358 -22.64 5.49 24.66
N SER A 359 -23.24 5.91 25.79
CA SER A 359 -22.79 5.52 27.13
C SER A 359 -23.01 4.03 27.36
N ASN A 360 -24.12 3.50 26.84
CA ASN A 360 -24.43 2.07 26.85
C ASN A 360 -24.89 1.62 25.46
N TYR A 361 -24.16 0.70 24.87
CA TYR A 361 -24.53 0.08 23.59
C TYR A 361 -25.13 -1.30 23.79
N SER A 362 -26.26 -1.55 23.15
CA SER A 362 -26.86 -2.89 23.00
C SER A 362 -26.46 -3.47 21.66
N THR A 363 -25.94 -4.70 21.64
CA THR A 363 -25.59 -5.40 20.40
C THR A 363 -26.83 -5.94 19.73
N ALA A 364 -27.02 -5.60 18.45
CA ALA A 364 -28.13 -6.06 17.64
C ALA A 364 -27.90 -7.47 17.11
N THR A 365 -28.96 -8.25 16.98
CA THR A 365 -28.96 -9.45 16.14
C THR A 365 -29.58 -9.08 14.79
N LEU A 366 -28.70 -8.87 13.81
CA LEU A 366 -29.10 -8.55 12.45
C LEU A 366 -29.70 -9.78 11.76
N THR A 367 -30.82 -9.57 11.07
CA THR A 367 -31.48 -10.56 10.21
C THR A 367 -31.39 -10.09 8.77
N ALA A 368 -30.93 -10.94 7.86
CA ALA A 368 -30.86 -10.62 6.44
C ALA A 368 -32.25 -10.37 5.86
N LEU A 369 -32.33 -9.42 4.97
CA LEU A 369 -33.45 -9.12 4.11
C LEU A 369 -33.12 -9.48 2.66
N PRO A 370 -34.09 -9.49 1.75
CA PRO A 370 -33.81 -9.54 0.32
C PRO A 370 -32.83 -8.42 -0.08
N ASP A 371 -32.01 -8.69 -1.09
CA ASP A 371 -31.03 -7.71 -1.56
C ASP A 371 -31.70 -6.40 -1.95
N PHE A 372 -31.08 -5.30 -1.56
CA PHE A 372 -31.55 -3.96 -1.89
C PHE A 372 -31.40 -3.66 -3.40
N ALA A 373 -30.26 -4.06 -3.95
CA ALA A 373 -29.93 -3.98 -5.36
C ALA A 373 -28.90 -5.05 -5.70
N THR A 374 -28.59 -5.22 -6.98
CA THR A 374 -27.55 -6.18 -7.41
C THR A 374 -26.24 -5.91 -6.68
N GLY A 375 -25.79 -6.90 -5.89
CA GLY A 375 -24.55 -6.82 -5.10
C GLY A 375 -24.63 -5.97 -3.84
N ILE A 376 -25.79 -5.38 -3.51
CA ILE A 376 -26.02 -4.63 -2.27
C ILE A 376 -27.04 -5.39 -1.43
N LYS A 377 -26.58 -5.93 -0.33
CA LYS A 377 -27.39 -6.68 0.64
C LYS A 377 -28.02 -5.78 1.67
N MET A 378 -29.07 -6.26 2.30
CA MET A 378 -29.77 -5.56 3.38
C MET A 378 -29.86 -6.45 4.62
N ALA A 379 -29.81 -5.82 5.79
CA ALA A 379 -30.10 -6.48 7.05
C ALA A 379 -30.83 -5.55 8.01
N LYS A 380 -31.62 -6.11 8.90
CA LYS A 380 -32.42 -5.34 9.89
C LYS A 380 -32.30 -5.89 11.30
N VAL A 381 -32.59 -5.01 12.23
CA VAL A 381 -32.97 -5.34 13.61
C VAL A 381 -34.22 -4.53 13.97
N ASN A 382 -35.16 -5.17 14.63
CA ASN A 382 -36.38 -4.52 15.18
C ASN A 382 -36.38 -4.70 16.70
N ASP A 383 -36.97 -3.71 17.38
CA ASP A 383 -37.31 -3.76 18.81
C ASP A 383 -36.13 -4.11 19.74
N LEU A 384 -34.90 -3.75 19.36
CA LEU A 384 -33.74 -3.95 20.24
C LEU A 384 -33.93 -3.14 21.53
N SER A 385 -33.86 -3.80 22.66
CA SER A 385 -33.90 -3.13 23.96
C SER A 385 -32.61 -2.37 24.21
N VAL A 386 -32.71 -1.10 24.55
CA VAL A 386 -31.59 -0.20 24.86
C VAL A 386 -31.85 0.51 26.19
N THR A 387 -30.79 1.04 26.79
CA THR A 387 -30.95 1.97 27.93
C THR A 387 -31.73 3.19 27.48
N ALA A 388 -32.77 3.50 28.22
CA ALA A 388 -33.72 4.58 27.82
C ALA A 388 -33.02 5.93 27.72
N GLY A 389 -33.32 6.69 26.68
CA GLY A 389 -32.77 8.02 26.44
C GLY A 389 -33.38 8.71 25.22
N THR A 390 -32.91 9.93 24.95
CA THR A 390 -33.29 10.75 23.81
C THR A 390 -32.15 11.02 22.85
N SER A 391 -30.94 10.54 23.13
CA SER A 391 -29.76 10.78 22.32
C SER A 391 -29.34 9.48 21.63
N LEU A 392 -29.89 9.28 20.43
CA LEU A 392 -29.69 8.03 19.70
C LEU A 392 -28.35 8.01 19.00
N LYS A 393 -27.68 6.86 19.06
CA LYS A 393 -26.46 6.59 18.32
C LYS A 393 -26.45 5.16 17.80
N TYR A 394 -25.76 4.95 16.69
CA TYR A 394 -25.38 3.63 16.23
C TYR A 394 -23.87 3.49 16.21
N LYS A 395 -23.40 2.26 16.30
CA LYS A 395 -22.01 1.88 16.09
C LYS A 395 -21.98 0.63 15.22
N ILE A 396 -21.14 0.65 14.21
CA ILE A 396 -20.85 -0.53 13.39
C ILE A 396 -19.39 -0.95 13.62
N GLU A 397 -19.23 -2.21 13.95
CA GLU A 397 -17.91 -2.85 14.12
C GLU A 397 -17.68 -3.84 12.99
N PHE A 398 -16.47 -3.79 12.43
CA PHE A 398 -15.96 -4.76 11.49
C PHE A 398 -15.04 -5.73 12.24
N ALA A 399 -15.19 -7.02 11.98
CA ALA A 399 -14.29 -8.05 12.47
C ALA A 399 -13.87 -8.98 11.33
N ASN A 400 -12.75 -9.67 11.51
CA ASN A 400 -12.25 -10.67 10.57
C ASN A 400 -12.07 -10.15 9.13
N GLN A 401 -11.88 -8.86 8.94
CA GLN A 401 -11.63 -8.29 7.62
C GLN A 401 -10.17 -8.58 7.23
N ALA A 402 -9.92 -8.86 5.95
CA ALA A 402 -8.60 -9.13 5.43
C ALA A 402 -8.44 -8.46 4.06
N SER A 403 -7.48 -7.57 3.93
CA SER A 403 -7.24 -6.80 2.70
C SER A 403 -7.17 -7.72 1.47
N GLY A 404 -7.99 -7.41 0.47
CA GLY A 404 -8.04 -8.13 -0.80
C GLY A 404 -8.73 -9.50 -0.79
N SER A 405 -9.03 -10.08 0.38
CA SER A 405 -9.68 -11.40 0.48
C SER A 405 -11.00 -11.40 1.25
N LYS A 406 -11.22 -10.44 2.14
CA LYS A 406 -12.47 -10.27 2.89
C LYS A 406 -12.68 -8.81 3.25
N GLU A 407 -13.63 -8.17 2.60
CA GLU A 407 -13.94 -6.76 2.80
C GLU A 407 -15.45 -6.51 2.75
N ALA A 408 -16.00 -6.02 3.85
CA ALA A 408 -17.35 -5.50 3.91
C ALA A 408 -17.33 -3.98 3.66
N ARG A 409 -18.31 -3.49 2.91
CA ARG A 409 -18.60 -2.06 2.73
C ARG A 409 -19.98 -1.77 3.25
N ILE A 410 -20.10 -0.86 4.21
CA ILE A 410 -21.40 -0.37 4.69
C ILE A 410 -21.76 0.84 3.84
N ARG A 411 -22.99 0.86 3.29
CA ARG A 411 -23.48 1.90 2.38
C ARG A 411 -24.63 2.73 2.94
N GLY A 412 -25.12 2.41 4.11
CA GLY A 412 -26.20 3.13 4.79
C GLY A 412 -27.00 2.23 5.73
#